data_8b832dd0626ca9e719755147c050be40
#
_entry.id   8b832dd0626ca9e719755147c050be40
#
_cell.length_a   1.000
_cell.length_b   1.000
_cell.length_c   1.000
_cell.angle_alpha   90.00
_cell.angle_beta   90.00
_cell.angle_gamma   90.00
#
_symmetry.space_group_name_H-M   'P 1'
#
loop_
_entity.id
_entity.type
_entity.pdbx_description
1 polymer ?
#
loop_
_entity_poly.entity_id
_entity_poly.type
_entity_poly.pdbx_seq_one_letter_code
_entity_poly.pdbx_strand_id
1 'polypeptide(L)'
;MEYKDLEKVNSEISFIDVKGKNYADVANRVKAFRKLFPNGGITTEIVSLENGICVINAKCYDETGKLLATGTAYEKEGSSFINKTSYIENCETSAVGRALGFLGIGVENDIASVQEVLNAEQQQVDEALITKIMVKALKEKCKNENVDEKIVLDICKVDSFEKIKNKVYYNVLNNWSKVLEKCTQ
;
A
#
# COMPACT_ATOMS: atom_id res chain seq x y z
N MET A 1 -25.07 15.87 -13.56
CA MET A 1 -25.24 14.85 -12.49
C MET A 1 -26.01 15.50 -11.35
N GLU A 2 -27.12 14.95 -10.96
CA GLU A 2 -27.86 15.34 -9.75
C GLU A 2 -27.45 14.44 -8.57
N TYR A 3 -27.68 14.89 -7.34
CA TYR A 3 -27.30 14.13 -6.14
C TYR A 3 -27.97 12.74 -6.08
N LYS A 4 -29.24 12.64 -6.54
CA LYS A 4 -29.95 11.34 -6.62
C LYS A 4 -29.28 10.31 -7.55
N ASP A 5 -28.58 10.77 -8.60
CA ASP A 5 -27.87 9.87 -9.50
C ASP A 5 -26.65 9.28 -8.79
N LEU A 6 -25.96 10.11 -7.98
CA LEU A 6 -24.84 9.67 -7.15
C LEU A 6 -25.31 8.69 -6.06
N GLU A 7 -26.41 8.96 -5.37
CA GLU A 7 -26.99 8.02 -4.39
C GLU A 7 -27.32 6.67 -5.03
N LYS A 8 -27.91 6.70 -6.22
CA LYS A 8 -28.27 5.47 -6.95
C LYS A 8 -27.03 4.63 -7.29
N VAL A 9 -25.96 5.22 -7.85
CA VAL A 9 -24.76 4.43 -8.18
C VAL A 9 -24.03 3.96 -6.94
N ASN A 10 -24.03 4.73 -5.86
CA ASN A 10 -23.42 4.33 -4.58
C ASN A 10 -24.17 3.15 -3.95
N SER A 11 -25.50 3.07 -4.08
CA SER A 11 -26.27 1.92 -3.58
C SER A 11 -25.99 0.59 -4.32
N GLU A 12 -25.36 0.67 -5.49
CA GLU A 12 -24.98 -0.49 -6.30
C GLU A 12 -23.49 -0.90 -6.09
N ILE A 13 -22.72 -0.13 -5.30
CA ILE A 13 -21.33 -0.44 -5.01
C ILE A 13 -21.25 -1.52 -3.93
N SER A 14 -20.47 -2.56 -4.20
CA SER A 14 -20.10 -3.54 -3.19
C SER A 14 -18.96 -3.00 -2.33
N PHE A 15 -19.17 -3.00 -1.02
CA PHE A 15 -18.16 -2.60 -0.04
C PHE A 15 -17.48 -3.84 0.56
N ILE A 16 -16.23 -3.64 0.98
CA ILE A 16 -15.40 -4.64 1.65
C ILE A 16 -15.19 -4.15 3.08
N ASP A 17 -15.54 -4.99 4.06
CA ASP A 17 -15.24 -4.71 5.45
C ASP A 17 -13.74 -4.88 5.72
N VAL A 18 -13.14 -3.82 6.25
CA VAL A 18 -11.78 -3.85 6.77
C VAL A 18 -11.82 -3.32 8.21
N LYS A 19 -11.70 -4.22 9.16
CA LYS A 19 -11.72 -3.91 10.61
C LYS A 19 -12.96 -3.12 11.06
N GLY A 20 -14.13 -3.51 10.60
CA GLY A 20 -15.41 -2.91 10.98
C GLY A 20 -15.73 -1.60 10.25
N LYS A 21 -15.00 -1.25 9.20
CA LYS A 21 -15.30 -0.13 8.31
C LYS A 21 -15.46 -0.62 6.87
N ASN A 22 -16.43 -0.05 6.18
CA ASN A 22 -16.72 -0.39 4.79
C ASN A 22 -15.93 0.50 3.83
N TYR A 23 -15.22 -0.12 2.89
CA TYR A 23 -14.43 0.55 1.85
C TYR A 23 -14.81 0.04 0.47
N ALA A 24 -14.92 0.95 -0.49
CA ALA A 24 -15.06 0.59 -1.90
C ALA A 24 -13.68 0.35 -2.52
N ASP A 25 -13.56 -0.67 -3.38
CA ASP A 25 -12.38 -0.80 -4.23
C ASP A 25 -12.41 0.21 -5.40
N VAL A 26 -11.24 0.45 -5.97
CA VAL A 26 -11.09 1.45 -7.05
C VAL A 26 -11.83 1.00 -8.31
N ALA A 27 -11.88 -0.29 -8.61
CA ALA A 27 -12.59 -0.81 -9.78
C ALA A 27 -14.10 -0.54 -9.71
N ASN A 28 -14.71 -0.69 -8.54
CA ASN A 28 -16.12 -0.35 -8.33
C ASN A 28 -16.36 1.16 -8.43
N ARG A 29 -15.45 1.99 -7.90
CA ARG A 29 -15.51 3.45 -8.09
C ARG A 29 -15.44 3.85 -9.57
N VAL A 30 -14.55 3.25 -10.36
CA VAL A 30 -14.45 3.49 -11.82
C VAL A 30 -15.73 3.06 -12.55
N LYS A 31 -16.29 1.89 -12.21
CA LYS A 31 -17.57 1.44 -12.81
C LYS A 31 -18.72 2.42 -12.51
N ALA A 32 -18.81 2.90 -11.28
CA ALA A 32 -19.82 3.89 -10.88
C ALA A 32 -19.62 5.22 -11.62
N PHE A 33 -18.37 5.69 -11.75
CA PHE A 33 -18.04 6.86 -12.55
C PHE A 33 -18.50 6.72 -14.01
N ARG A 34 -18.25 5.55 -14.64
CA ARG A 34 -18.70 5.28 -16.02
C ARG A 34 -20.21 5.21 -16.17
N LYS A 35 -20.95 4.86 -15.12
CA LYS A 35 -22.43 4.94 -15.13
C LYS A 35 -22.92 6.39 -15.07
N LEU A 36 -22.25 7.26 -14.30
CA LEU A 36 -22.59 8.67 -14.16
C LEU A 36 -22.14 9.51 -15.36
N PHE A 37 -20.98 9.20 -15.91
CA PHE A 37 -20.30 9.93 -16.98
C PHE A 37 -19.75 8.94 -18.04
N PRO A 38 -20.63 8.38 -18.89
CA PRO A 38 -20.21 7.36 -19.89
C PRO A 38 -19.10 7.85 -20.81
N ASN A 39 -19.18 9.12 -21.22
CA ASN A 39 -18.20 9.79 -22.11
C ASN A 39 -17.23 10.71 -21.35
N GLY A 40 -17.28 10.72 -20.02
CA GLY A 40 -16.35 11.49 -19.18
C GLY A 40 -14.94 10.94 -19.23
N GLY A 41 -13.95 11.73 -18.80
CA GLY A 41 -12.53 11.41 -18.80
C GLY A 41 -11.96 11.14 -17.42
N ILE A 42 -11.02 10.23 -17.33
CA ILE A 42 -10.09 10.09 -16.21
C ILE A 42 -8.68 10.16 -16.82
N THR A 43 -7.86 11.06 -16.32
CA THR A 43 -6.46 11.20 -16.73
C THR A 43 -5.56 11.15 -15.51
N THR A 44 -4.36 10.64 -15.70
CA THR A 44 -3.31 10.59 -14.69
C THR A 44 -2.06 11.30 -15.19
N GLU A 45 -1.30 11.87 -14.27
CA GLU A 45 -0.06 12.59 -14.55
C GLU A 45 0.96 12.24 -13.47
N ILE A 46 2.14 11.78 -13.86
CA ILE A 46 3.27 11.61 -12.95
C ILE A 46 3.81 13.00 -12.60
N VAL A 47 3.62 13.42 -11.37
CA VAL A 47 4.09 14.71 -10.83
C VAL A 47 5.58 14.63 -10.48
N SER A 48 6.00 13.51 -9.90
CA SER A 48 7.41 13.24 -9.55
C SER A 48 7.67 11.74 -9.56
N LEU A 49 8.88 11.37 -10.03
CA LEU A 49 9.38 9.99 -10.00
C LEU A 49 10.87 10.04 -9.69
N GLU A 50 11.21 10.11 -8.40
CA GLU A 50 12.58 10.30 -7.94
C GLU A 50 12.88 9.47 -6.70
N ASN A 51 14.10 8.94 -6.60
CA ASN A 51 14.61 8.21 -5.43
C ASN A 51 13.69 7.03 -5.00
N GLY A 52 13.05 6.36 -5.96
CA GLY A 52 12.09 5.27 -5.68
C GLY A 52 10.77 5.77 -5.07
N ILE A 53 10.45 7.05 -5.19
CA ILE A 53 9.15 7.63 -4.82
C ILE A 53 8.43 8.07 -6.08
N CYS A 54 7.19 7.63 -6.24
CA CYS A 54 6.28 8.05 -7.28
C CYS A 54 5.17 8.91 -6.68
N VAL A 55 4.89 10.06 -7.29
CA VAL A 55 3.75 10.93 -6.97
C VAL A 55 2.91 11.07 -8.23
N ILE A 56 1.63 10.72 -8.15
CA ILE A 56 0.69 10.82 -9.27
C ILE A 56 -0.51 11.67 -8.88
N ASN A 57 -0.93 12.52 -9.81
CA ASN A 57 -2.19 13.24 -9.75
C ASN A 57 -3.18 12.66 -10.76
N ALA A 58 -4.39 12.35 -10.33
CA ALA A 58 -5.51 11.95 -11.17
C ALA A 58 -6.54 13.07 -11.26
N LYS A 59 -7.17 13.22 -12.44
CA LYS A 59 -8.20 14.21 -12.73
C LYS A 59 -9.39 13.53 -13.38
N CYS A 60 -10.60 13.84 -12.90
CA CYS A 60 -11.86 13.34 -13.45
C CYS A 60 -12.62 14.48 -14.13
N TYR A 61 -13.16 14.22 -15.30
CA TYR A 61 -13.86 15.21 -16.12
C TYR A 61 -15.23 14.68 -16.55
N ASP A 62 -16.20 15.57 -16.68
CA ASP A 62 -17.47 15.23 -17.34
C ASP A 62 -17.33 15.18 -18.87
N GLU A 63 -18.45 14.94 -19.56
CA GLU A 63 -18.52 14.84 -21.02
C GLU A 63 -18.19 16.15 -21.76
N THR A 64 -18.24 17.28 -21.05
CA THR A 64 -17.92 18.60 -21.62
C THR A 64 -16.44 18.97 -21.43
N GLY A 65 -15.68 18.13 -20.72
CA GLY A 65 -14.30 18.42 -20.35
C GLY A 65 -14.16 19.28 -19.09
N LYS A 66 -15.24 19.51 -18.35
CA LYS A 66 -15.19 20.22 -17.07
C LYS A 66 -14.55 19.31 -16.00
N LEU A 67 -13.55 19.85 -15.31
CA LEU A 67 -12.91 19.17 -14.19
C LEU A 67 -13.92 19.01 -13.03
N LEU A 68 -14.09 17.77 -12.58
CA LEU A 68 -15.02 17.40 -11.50
C LEU A 68 -14.29 17.19 -10.17
N ALA A 69 -13.16 16.48 -10.20
CA ALA A 69 -12.38 16.18 -9.00
C ALA A 69 -10.92 15.86 -9.36
N THR A 70 -10.03 16.00 -8.37
CA THR A 70 -8.64 15.59 -8.45
C THR A 70 -8.28 14.74 -7.25
N GLY A 71 -7.30 13.85 -7.41
CA GLY A 71 -6.74 13.05 -6.33
C GLY A 71 -5.24 12.89 -6.50
N THR A 72 -4.47 13.05 -5.43
CA THR A 72 -3.02 12.84 -5.45
C THR A 72 -2.67 11.70 -4.51
N ALA A 73 -1.82 10.80 -4.98
CA ALA A 73 -1.24 9.75 -4.19
C ALA A 73 0.28 9.72 -4.33
N TYR A 74 0.95 9.08 -3.39
CA TYR A 74 2.37 8.74 -3.51
C TYR A 74 2.60 7.30 -3.07
N GLU A 75 3.58 6.65 -3.70
CA GLU A 75 4.03 5.33 -3.30
C GLU A 75 5.57 5.29 -3.33
N LYS A 76 6.12 4.44 -2.46
CA LYS A 76 7.56 4.23 -2.38
C LYS A 76 7.91 2.80 -2.79
N GLU A 77 8.89 2.66 -3.68
CA GLU A 77 9.42 1.37 -4.10
C GLU A 77 9.82 0.51 -2.89
N GLY A 78 9.40 -0.75 -2.90
CA GLY A 78 9.71 -1.70 -1.84
C GLY A 78 9.05 -1.44 -0.47
N SER A 79 8.15 -0.45 -0.34
CA SER A 79 7.44 -0.14 0.92
C SER A 79 6.44 -1.24 1.31
N SER A 80 5.87 -1.96 0.34
CA SER A 80 4.97 -3.09 0.53
C SER A 80 5.30 -4.22 -0.45
N PHE A 81 4.61 -5.36 -0.35
CA PHE A 81 4.81 -6.47 -1.29
C PHE A 81 4.52 -6.05 -2.73
N ILE A 82 3.41 -5.36 -2.98
CA ILE A 82 3.03 -4.89 -4.32
C ILE A 82 4.01 -3.81 -4.81
N ASN A 83 4.49 -2.96 -3.94
CA ASN A 83 5.40 -1.87 -4.29
C ASN A 83 6.84 -2.32 -4.57
N LYS A 84 7.15 -3.62 -4.45
CA LYS A 84 8.45 -4.17 -4.89
C LYS A 84 8.62 -4.15 -6.41
N THR A 85 7.51 -4.30 -7.14
CA THR A 85 7.53 -4.45 -8.61
C THR A 85 6.56 -3.52 -9.33
N SER A 86 5.56 -2.96 -8.63
CA SER A 86 4.42 -2.26 -9.24
C SER A 86 4.03 -1.00 -8.46
N TYR A 87 5.02 -0.26 -7.91
CA TYR A 87 4.73 0.91 -7.09
C TYR A 87 4.18 2.09 -7.92
N ILE A 88 4.50 2.17 -9.21
CA ILE A 88 3.97 3.20 -10.11
C ILE A 88 2.49 2.93 -10.39
N GLU A 89 2.15 1.71 -10.81
CA GLU A 89 0.77 1.31 -11.10
C GLU A 89 -0.11 1.36 -9.84
N ASN A 90 0.45 1.01 -8.69
CA ASN A 90 -0.25 1.13 -7.42
C ASN A 90 -0.51 2.59 -7.06
N CYS A 91 0.46 3.48 -7.28
CA CYS A 91 0.32 4.92 -7.09
C CYS A 91 -0.79 5.51 -8.00
N GLU A 92 -0.81 5.10 -9.27
CA GLU A 92 -1.84 5.52 -10.22
C GLU A 92 -3.23 5.08 -9.78
N THR A 93 -3.38 3.82 -9.38
CA THR A 93 -4.64 3.28 -8.86
C THR A 93 -5.11 4.04 -7.62
N SER A 94 -4.22 4.33 -6.68
CA SER A 94 -4.52 5.11 -5.48
C SER A 94 -4.95 6.54 -5.82
N ALA A 95 -4.26 7.21 -6.75
CA ALA A 95 -4.62 8.56 -7.19
C ALA A 95 -6.03 8.62 -7.80
N VAL A 96 -6.35 7.66 -8.69
CA VAL A 96 -7.70 7.52 -9.30
C VAL A 96 -8.75 7.24 -8.23
N GLY A 97 -8.49 6.31 -7.32
CA GLY A 97 -9.39 5.98 -6.20
C GLY A 97 -9.73 7.21 -5.35
N ARG A 98 -8.73 8.04 -5.04
CA ARG A 98 -8.91 9.30 -4.29
C ARG A 98 -9.70 10.35 -5.06
N ALA A 99 -9.41 10.55 -6.36
CA ALA A 99 -10.16 11.49 -7.19
C ALA A 99 -11.66 11.14 -7.24
N LEU A 100 -11.98 9.87 -7.41
CA LEU A 100 -13.36 9.37 -7.43
C LEU A 100 -14.01 9.45 -6.05
N GLY A 101 -13.25 9.22 -4.97
CA GLY A 101 -13.71 9.44 -3.60
C GLY A 101 -14.08 10.90 -3.33
N PHE A 102 -13.24 11.86 -3.75
CA PHE A 102 -13.56 13.29 -3.64
C PHE A 102 -14.80 13.68 -4.48
N LEU A 103 -15.13 12.96 -5.53
CA LEU A 103 -16.38 13.14 -6.28
C LEU A 103 -17.60 12.56 -5.52
N GLY A 104 -17.39 11.85 -4.42
CA GLY A 104 -18.44 11.23 -3.61
C GLY A 104 -18.77 9.78 -4.00
N ILE A 105 -17.99 9.17 -4.89
CA ILE A 105 -18.23 7.80 -5.35
C ILE A 105 -17.61 6.79 -4.38
N GLY A 106 -18.44 5.88 -3.84
CA GLY A 106 -18.00 4.81 -2.94
C GLY A 106 -17.43 5.33 -1.63
N VAL A 107 -17.99 6.40 -1.10
CA VAL A 107 -17.63 6.98 0.20
C VAL A 107 -18.73 6.67 1.20
N GLU A 108 -18.42 5.85 2.20
CA GLU A 108 -19.31 5.56 3.32
C GLU A 108 -18.70 6.08 4.64
N ASN A 109 -17.46 5.74 4.92
CA ASN A 109 -16.76 6.13 6.15
C ASN A 109 -15.49 6.94 5.90
N ASP A 110 -14.81 6.69 4.77
CA ASP A 110 -13.52 7.31 4.44
C ASP A 110 -13.36 7.46 2.93
N ILE A 111 -12.50 8.41 2.52
CA ILE A 111 -12.13 8.62 1.11
C ILE A 111 -11.14 7.54 0.65
N ALA A 112 -10.35 6.99 1.56
CA ALA A 112 -9.39 5.93 1.24
C ALA A 112 -10.08 4.74 0.55
N SER A 113 -9.38 4.11 -0.38
CA SER A 113 -9.82 2.85 -0.99
C SER A 113 -9.38 1.66 -0.14
N VAL A 114 -9.96 0.48 -0.39
CA VAL A 114 -9.52 -0.79 0.23
C VAL A 114 -8.02 -0.97 0.07
N GLN A 115 -7.49 -0.70 -1.12
CA GLN A 115 -6.06 -0.87 -1.44
C GLN A 115 -5.18 0.03 -0.58
N GLU A 116 -5.55 1.30 -0.40
CA GLU A 116 -4.80 2.24 0.44
C GLU A 116 -4.78 1.80 1.90
N VAL A 117 -5.93 1.33 2.42
CA VAL A 117 -6.04 0.87 3.81
C VAL A 117 -5.20 -0.38 4.04
N LEU A 118 -5.31 -1.39 3.18
CA LEU A 118 -4.54 -2.63 3.28
C LEU A 118 -3.03 -2.38 3.15
N ASN A 119 -2.62 -1.50 2.24
CA ASN A 119 -1.21 -1.11 2.09
C ASN A 119 -0.68 -0.41 3.34
N ALA A 120 -1.44 0.53 3.90
CA ALA A 120 -1.05 1.23 5.12
C ALA A 120 -0.91 0.26 6.31
N GLU A 121 -1.83 -0.70 6.45
CA GLU A 121 -1.75 -1.73 7.48
C GLU A 121 -0.53 -2.63 7.32
N GLN A 122 -0.26 -3.08 6.09
CA GLN A 122 0.93 -3.89 5.82
C GLN A 122 2.22 -3.13 6.14
N GLN A 123 2.29 -1.85 5.79
CA GLN A 123 3.43 -1.00 6.14
C GLN A 123 3.61 -0.88 7.66
N GLN A 124 2.52 -0.72 8.41
CA GLN A 124 2.59 -0.68 9.88
C GLN A 124 3.11 -2.00 10.47
N VAL A 125 2.66 -3.15 9.94
CA VAL A 125 3.15 -4.47 10.36
C VAL A 125 4.63 -4.63 10.03
N ASP A 126 5.06 -4.24 8.84
CA ASP A 126 6.43 -4.36 8.37
C ASP A 126 7.41 -3.49 9.19
N GLU A 127 6.99 -2.30 9.59
CA GLU A 127 7.76 -1.34 10.37
C GLU A 127 7.75 -1.64 11.89
N ALA A 128 6.80 -2.44 12.38
CA ALA A 128 6.74 -2.82 13.77
C ALA A 128 7.97 -3.66 14.17
N LEU A 129 8.41 -3.51 15.41
CA LEU A 129 9.50 -4.32 15.97
C LEU A 129 9.06 -5.77 16.18
N ILE A 130 9.98 -6.70 16.06
CA ILE A 130 9.73 -8.12 16.32
C ILE A 130 9.34 -8.37 17.78
N THR A 131 8.52 -9.38 17.98
CA THR A 131 8.06 -9.78 19.33
C THR A 131 9.16 -10.49 20.11
N LYS A 132 9.01 -10.56 21.44
CA LYS A 132 9.92 -11.33 22.31
C LYS A 132 10.04 -12.80 21.89
N ILE A 133 8.96 -13.38 21.36
CA ILE A 133 8.95 -14.77 20.85
C ILE A 133 9.84 -14.86 19.60
N MET A 134 9.74 -13.91 18.69
CA MET A 134 10.56 -13.88 17.46
C MET A 134 12.04 -13.65 17.80
N VAL A 135 12.33 -12.77 18.76
CA VAL A 135 13.71 -12.59 19.28
C VAL A 135 14.27 -13.92 19.81
N LYS A 136 13.50 -14.63 20.64
CA LYS A 136 13.91 -15.92 21.16
C LYS A 136 14.16 -16.95 20.05
N ALA A 137 13.26 -17.06 19.09
CA ALA A 137 13.39 -17.95 17.94
C ALA A 137 14.64 -17.66 17.10
N LEU A 138 14.94 -16.37 16.87
CA LEU A 138 16.13 -15.98 16.11
C LEU A 138 17.44 -16.31 16.86
N LYS A 139 17.50 -16.08 18.17
CA LYS A 139 18.62 -16.48 19.02
C LYS A 139 18.83 -17.98 19.07
N GLU A 140 17.73 -18.77 19.20
CA GLU A 140 17.79 -20.22 19.15
C GLU A 140 18.31 -20.72 17.78
N LYS A 141 17.86 -20.07 16.68
CA LYS A 141 18.36 -20.39 15.33
C LYS A 141 19.86 -20.10 15.19
N CYS A 142 20.34 -18.99 15.67
CA CYS A 142 21.77 -18.68 15.69
C CYS A 142 22.55 -19.75 16.44
N LYS A 143 22.08 -20.13 17.64
CA LYS A 143 22.73 -21.17 18.47
C LYS A 143 22.76 -22.53 17.79
N ASN A 144 21.66 -22.96 17.19
CA ASN A 144 21.55 -24.29 16.56
C ASN A 144 22.41 -24.43 15.31
N GLU A 145 22.66 -23.33 14.62
CA GLU A 145 23.44 -23.31 13.38
C GLU A 145 24.86 -22.72 13.57
N ASN A 146 25.30 -22.51 14.84
CA ASN A 146 26.60 -21.96 15.20
C ASN A 146 26.90 -20.60 14.55
N VAL A 147 25.90 -19.73 14.44
CA VAL A 147 26.02 -18.37 13.90
C VAL A 147 26.28 -17.40 15.05
N ASP A 148 27.30 -16.56 14.94
CA ASP A 148 27.50 -15.46 15.91
C ASP A 148 26.35 -14.43 15.77
N GLU A 149 25.70 -14.13 16.89
CA GLU A 149 24.61 -13.16 16.96
C GLU A 149 25.01 -11.79 16.38
N LYS A 150 26.29 -11.40 16.52
CA LYS A 150 26.81 -10.13 15.98
C LYS A 150 26.68 -10.06 14.45
N ILE A 151 26.91 -11.16 13.74
CA ILE A 151 26.78 -11.20 12.29
C ILE A 151 25.33 -10.90 11.85
N VAL A 152 24.36 -11.45 12.60
CA VAL A 152 22.94 -11.18 12.32
C VAL A 152 22.58 -9.73 12.64
N LEU A 153 23.07 -9.18 13.75
CA LEU A 153 22.84 -7.79 14.13
C LEU A 153 23.45 -6.83 13.10
N ASP A 154 24.67 -7.11 12.61
CA ASP A 154 25.31 -6.32 11.56
C ASP A 154 24.56 -6.35 10.23
N ILE A 155 24.04 -7.53 9.84
CA ILE A 155 23.18 -7.68 8.65
C ILE A 155 21.90 -6.86 8.80
N CYS A 156 21.30 -6.89 10.01
CA CYS A 156 20.09 -6.13 10.32
C CYS A 156 20.35 -4.63 10.53
N LYS A 157 21.63 -4.21 10.67
CA LYS A 157 22.06 -2.84 10.98
C LYS A 157 21.46 -2.31 12.28
N VAL A 158 21.45 -3.13 13.32
CA VAL A 158 20.94 -2.80 14.67
C VAL A 158 21.92 -3.28 15.73
N ASP A 159 21.80 -2.72 16.93
CA ASP A 159 22.64 -3.05 18.10
C ASP A 159 22.02 -4.13 19.00
N SER A 160 20.74 -4.46 18.78
CA SER A 160 20.05 -5.51 19.53
C SER A 160 18.91 -6.13 18.72
N PHE A 161 18.57 -7.40 19.03
CA PHE A 161 17.48 -8.12 18.34
C PHE A 161 16.12 -7.44 18.53
N GLU A 162 15.89 -6.81 19.67
CA GLU A 162 14.62 -6.14 19.99
C GLU A 162 14.35 -4.92 19.09
N LYS A 163 15.38 -4.41 18.40
CA LYS A 163 15.27 -3.30 17.44
C LYS A 163 15.06 -3.74 16.00
N ILE A 164 15.00 -5.04 15.75
CA ILE A 164 14.76 -5.57 14.41
C ILE A 164 13.29 -5.34 14.06
N LYS A 165 13.04 -4.80 12.85
CA LYS A 165 11.68 -4.66 12.29
C LYS A 165 11.22 -5.98 11.68
N ASN A 166 9.91 -6.22 11.68
CA ASN A 166 9.32 -7.45 11.11
C ASN A 166 9.79 -7.69 9.66
N LYS A 167 9.77 -6.67 8.81
CA LYS A 167 10.27 -6.76 7.42
C LYS A 167 11.70 -7.28 7.34
N VAL A 168 12.59 -6.77 8.20
CA VAL A 168 14.00 -7.18 8.24
C VAL A 168 14.14 -8.60 8.75
N TYR A 169 13.40 -8.97 9.78
CA TYR A 169 13.37 -10.31 10.34
C TYR A 169 13.02 -11.37 9.29
N TYR A 170 11.90 -11.19 8.59
CA TYR A 170 11.48 -12.13 7.54
C TYR A 170 12.45 -12.16 6.37
N ASN A 171 13.02 -11.01 5.99
CA ASN A 171 14.03 -10.95 4.94
C ASN A 171 15.30 -11.74 5.32
N VAL A 172 15.75 -11.63 6.55
CA VAL A 172 16.92 -12.39 7.05
C VAL A 172 16.61 -13.89 7.06
N LEU A 173 15.44 -14.31 7.55
CA LEU A 173 15.05 -15.72 7.56
C LEU A 173 14.94 -16.30 6.15
N ASN A 174 14.32 -15.58 5.22
CA ASN A 174 14.17 -16.03 3.82
C ASN A 174 15.50 -16.11 3.06
N ASN A 175 16.52 -15.38 3.52
CA ASN A 175 17.86 -15.35 2.93
C ASN A 175 18.92 -15.91 3.90
N TRP A 176 18.56 -16.86 4.75
CA TRP A 176 19.42 -17.35 5.81
C TRP A 176 20.73 -17.99 5.27
N SER A 177 20.72 -18.57 4.07
CA SER A 177 21.93 -19.06 3.40
C SER A 177 23.01 -17.99 3.27
N LYS A 178 22.63 -16.74 3.00
CA LYS A 178 23.58 -15.62 2.93
C LYS A 178 24.16 -15.24 4.29
N VAL A 179 23.43 -15.53 5.39
CA VAL A 179 23.97 -15.38 6.75
C VAL A 179 25.05 -16.40 7.00
N LEU A 180 24.82 -17.67 6.62
CA LEU A 180 25.80 -18.76 6.76
C LEU A 180 27.06 -18.52 5.93
N GLU A 181 26.93 -18.01 4.71
CA GLU A 181 28.09 -17.64 3.87
C GLU A 181 29.00 -16.59 4.54
N LYS A 182 28.42 -15.65 5.31
CA LYS A 182 29.21 -14.65 6.05
C LYS A 182 29.89 -15.18 7.31
N CYS A 183 29.45 -16.33 7.81
CA CYS A 183 30.09 -16.99 8.95
C CYS A 183 31.35 -17.79 8.55
N THR A 184 31.54 -18.06 7.25
CA THR A 184 32.66 -18.85 6.70
C THR A 184 33.78 -17.99 6.13
N GLN A 185 33.62 -16.67 6.19
CA GLN A 185 34.64 -15.67 5.81
C GLN A 185 35.30 -15.07 7.05
#